data_05356a851031df6e4cd6767a87203527
#
_entry.id   05356a851031df6e4cd6767a87203527
#
_cell.length_a   1.000
_cell.length_b   1.000
_cell.length_c   1.000
_cell.angle_alpha   90.00
_cell.angle_beta   90.00
_cell.angle_gamma   90.00
#
_symmetry.space_group_name_H-M   'P 1'
#
loop_
_entity.id
_entity.type
_entity.pdbx_description
1 polymer ?
#
loop_
_entity_poly.entity_id
_entity_poly.type
_entity_poly.pdbx_seq_one_letter_code
_entity_poly.pdbx_strand_id
1 'polypeptide(L)'
;MAARSSKTSDISGILVIDKPQGVTSHDVVAAVRGALHMRRVGHAGTLDPMATGVLVVGFGYATRLLNYIVGADKTYEATIRLGQRTTTDDADGEVLPWGSGTSQRPDDAVDDLATASVGESSEVDDESADHEPTQDEVTVRLSALTRETVERTIAEHFLGRIEQVPNTFSAIKIHGQRAYDLAREGKDVKLEARPITIHDFTILDYDVPSPVSSVLPQNDAVTPNDLTVLNPSVLPPGEGAVTSNNATVSNPSVMPGGIVALNAVTASDSSVLPPREGAVTSNDVTEGGITPPAERNTPHLDLTVRVTCSSGTYIRALARDLGRELGVGGHLTRLRRTRVGSFDAGAPNVVTAHTENRTFTNRDGETITRAKAILDIPETTVPDKDKPSLNTDGHADRRTALLSRMIDMPHAARLTMPCLDITAAEAQELRFGRRIEHKVTEPTAAIAGDDLAAIIERANSHQSKPAVVFPAVSAASAGE
;
A
#
# COMPACT_ATOMS: atom_id res chain seq x y z
N MET A 1 41.88 -26.11 2.60
CA MET A 1 40.49 -25.65 2.44
C MET A 1 39.98 -25.14 3.79
N ALA A 2 40.03 -23.83 3.99
CA ALA A 2 39.57 -23.23 5.25
C ALA A 2 38.04 -23.12 5.19
N ALA A 3 37.38 -23.78 6.14
CA ALA A 3 35.92 -23.69 6.36
C ALA A 3 35.57 -22.22 6.69
N ARG A 4 34.90 -21.54 5.78
CA ARG A 4 34.27 -20.24 6.07
C ARG A 4 33.18 -20.50 7.10
N SER A 5 33.50 -20.27 8.37
CA SER A 5 32.56 -20.16 9.46
C SER A 5 31.63 -18.96 9.13
N SER A 6 30.45 -19.25 8.57
CA SER A 6 29.37 -18.28 8.52
C SER A 6 28.75 -18.19 9.92
N LYS A 7 29.33 -17.37 10.80
CA LYS A 7 28.60 -16.82 11.94
C LYS A 7 27.51 -15.92 11.38
N THR A 8 26.41 -16.50 10.96
CA THR A 8 25.15 -15.78 10.77
C THR A 8 24.78 -15.26 12.15
N SER A 9 24.76 -13.97 12.30
CA SER A 9 24.34 -13.31 13.56
C SER A 9 22.95 -13.81 13.93
N ASP A 10 22.79 -14.38 15.12
CA ASP A 10 21.52 -14.89 15.69
C ASP A 10 20.51 -13.78 15.99
N ILE A 11 20.79 -12.52 15.60
CA ILE A 11 19.94 -11.36 15.83
C ILE A 11 18.71 -11.45 14.92
N SER A 12 17.53 -11.32 15.53
CA SER A 12 16.25 -11.37 14.85
C SER A 12 15.33 -10.28 15.40
N GLY A 13 14.57 -9.63 14.53
CA GLY A 13 13.66 -8.57 14.93
C GLY A 13 12.85 -7.99 13.78
N ILE A 14 12.05 -6.99 14.11
CA ILE A 14 11.21 -6.24 13.19
C ILE A 14 11.77 -4.81 13.05
N LEU A 15 11.76 -4.30 11.84
CA LEU A 15 11.97 -2.89 11.51
C LEU A 15 10.71 -2.35 10.86
N VAL A 16 10.35 -1.12 11.23
CA VAL A 16 9.30 -0.36 10.55
C VAL A 16 9.98 0.64 9.63
N ILE A 17 9.77 0.48 8.34
CA ILE A 17 10.39 1.35 7.33
C ILE A 17 9.31 2.25 6.73
N ASP A 18 9.56 3.54 6.67
CA ASP A 18 8.77 4.47 5.87
C ASP A 18 9.22 4.35 4.40
N LYS A 19 8.50 3.54 3.62
CA LYS A 19 8.83 3.29 2.22
C LYS A 19 8.65 4.57 1.40
N PRO A 20 9.65 5.03 0.65
CA PRO A 20 9.50 6.16 -0.24
C PRO A 20 8.74 5.77 -1.52
N GLN A 21 8.26 6.78 -2.26
CA GLN A 21 7.67 6.62 -3.58
C GLN A 21 8.71 6.18 -4.62
N GLY A 22 8.26 5.49 -5.66
CA GLY A 22 9.06 5.15 -6.84
C GLY A 22 9.89 3.87 -6.71
N VAL A 23 9.90 3.20 -5.55
CA VAL A 23 10.57 1.92 -5.32
C VAL A 23 9.58 0.83 -4.92
N THR A 24 9.92 -0.42 -5.20
CA THR A 24 9.12 -1.56 -4.77
C THR A 24 9.38 -1.91 -3.31
N SER A 25 8.46 -2.66 -2.67
CA SER A 25 8.70 -3.24 -1.33
C SER A 25 9.95 -4.15 -1.30
N HIS A 26 10.29 -4.79 -2.43
CA HIS A 26 11.48 -5.62 -2.55
C HIS A 26 12.78 -4.81 -2.56
N ASP A 27 12.78 -3.60 -3.11
CA ASP A 27 13.95 -2.69 -3.08
C ASP A 27 14.27 -2.29 -1.65
N VAL A 28 13.25 -2.03 -0.82
CA VAL A 28 13.41 -1.77 0.61
C VAL A 28 13.97 -3.00 1.33
N VAL A 29 13.43 -4.20 1.06
CA VAL A 29 13.98 -5.45 1.61
C VAL A 29 15.44 -5.65 1.19
N ALA A 30 15.80 -5.32 -0.05
CA ALA A 30 17.17 -5.40 -0.54
C ALA A 30 18.09 -4.41 0.19
N ALA A 31 17.62 -3.18 0.46
CA ALA A 31 18.35 -2.18 1.23
C ALA A 31 18.61 -2.66 2.67
N VAL A 32 17.59 -3.23 3.35
CA VAL A 32 17.73 -3.81 4.69
C VAL A 32 18.68 -5.02 4.68
N ARG A 33 18.59 -5.91 3.69
CA ARG A 33 19.53 -7.03 3.50
C ARG A 33 20.97 -6.56 3.40
N GLY A 34 21.21 -5.51 2.61
CA GLY A 34 22.53 -4.91 2.44
C GLY A 34 23.04 -4.31 3.74
N ALA A 35 22.22 -3.53 4.45
CA ALA A 35 22.62 -2.85 5.69
C ALA A 35 22.87 -3.83 6.84
N LEU A 36 22.10 -4.91 6.96
CA LEU A 36 22.27 -5.93 8.02
C LEU A 36 23.26 -7.04 7.65
N HIS A 37 23.68 -7.15 6.37
CA HIS A 37 24.43 -8.29 5.84
C HIS A 37 23.73 -9.65 6.08
N MET A 38 22.41 -9.68 5.96
CA MET A 38 21.57 -10.86 6.24
C MET A 38 20.78 -11.27 5.01
N ARG A 39 20.71 -12.58 4.73
CA ARG A 39 19.91 -13.11 3.61
C ARG A 39 18.42 -13.22 3.98
N ARG A 40 18.13 -13.60 5.24
CA ARG A 40 16.76 -13.85 5.71
C ARG A 40 16.11 -12.54 6.14
N VAL A 41 15.49 -11.86 5.18
CA VAL A 41 14.72 -10.62 5.36
C VAL A 41 13.48 -10.70 4.49
N GLY A 42 12.33 -10.31 5.02
CA GLY A 42 11.05 -10.26 4.32
C GLY A 42 10.19 -9.11 4.83
N HIS A 43 9.00 -8.93 4.24
CA HIS A 43 8.07 -7.87 4.66
C HIS A 43 6.64 -8.41 4.87
N ALA A 44 5.80 -7.71 5.65
CA ALA A 44 4.40 -8.01 5.90
C ALA A 44 3.50 -7.06 5.09
N GLY A 45 3.13 -7.47 3.89
CA GLY A 45 2.21 -6.73 3.02
C GLY A 45 2.91 -5.78 2.05
N THR A 46 2.73 -6.05 0.77
CA THR A 46 3.26 -5.25 -0.33
C THR A 46 2.68 -3.84 -0.34
N LEU A 47 3.48 -2.86 -0.72
CA LEU A 47 3.09 -1.53 -1.17
C LEU A 47 3.50 -1.39 -2.63
N ASP A 48 2.60 -0.81 -3.43
CA ASP A 48 2.86 -0.48 -4.83
C ASP A 48 4.01 0.54 -4.96
N PRO A 49 4.68 0.66 -6.12
CA PRO A 49 5.77 1.63 -6.30
C PRO A 49 5.35 3.07 -5.99
N MET A 50 4.16 3.49 -6.43
CA MET A 50 3.61 4.83 -6.18
C MET A 50 3.29 5.08 -4.70
N ALA A 51 2.99 4.03 -3.93
CA ALA A 51 2.58 4.15 -2.53
C ALA A 51 3.77 4.37 -1.59
N THR A 52 3.53 5.08 -0.49
CA THR A 52 4.50 5.38 0.56
C THR A 52 4.04 4.81 1.92
N GLY A 53 4.88 4.93 2.94
CA GLY A 53 4.50 4.70 4.34
C GLY A 53 4.94 3.36 4.89
N VAL A 54 4.27 2.92 5.94
CA VAL A 54 4.66 1.78 6.79
C VAL A 54 4.86 0.50 6.00
N LEU A 55 6.08 0.02 5.96
CA LEU A 55 6.47 -1.32 5.52
C LEU A 55 7.12 -2.05 6.69
N VAL A 56 6.43 -3.04 7.24
CA VAL A 56 6.95 -3.87 8.34
C VAL A 56 7.89 -4.92 7.76
N VAL A 57 9.17 -4.86 8.14
CA VAL A 57 10.25 -5.72 7.64
C VAL A 57 10.78 -6.59 8.78
N GLY A 58 10.69 -7.91 8.61
CA GLY A 58 11.24 -8.88 9.56
C GLY A 58 12.56 -9.44 9.06
N PHE A 59 13.51 -9.65 9.96
CA PHE A 59 14.77 -10.29 9.63
C PHE A 59 15.12 -11.41 10.62
N GLY A 60 15.97 -12.32 10.20
CA GLY A 60 16.29 -13.50 10.99
C GLY A 60 15.06 -14.38 11.24
N TYR A 61 14.89 -14.86 12.44
CA TYR A 61 13.73 -15.69 12.82
C TYR A 61 12.42 -14.91 12.87
N ALA A 62 12.47 -13.55 13.01
CA ALA A 62 11.27 -12.73 12.99
C ALA A 62 10.52 -12.77 11.65
N THR A 63 11.14 -13.25 10.57
CA THR A 63 10.42 -13.51 9.31
C THR A 63 9.23 -14.48 9.47
N ARG A 64 9.22 -15.32 10.52
CA ARG A 64 8.10 -16.20 10.83
C ARG A 64 6.92 -15.46 11.46
N LEU A 65 7.16 -14.30 12.13
CA LEU A 65 6.09 -13.45 12.69
C LEU A 65 5.33 -12.69 11.59
N LEU A 66 5.96 -12.46 10.43
CA LEU A 66 5.35 -11.69 9.34
C LEU A 66 4.01 -12.25 8.88
N ASN A 67 3.82 -13.58 8.97
CA ASN A 67 2.56 -14.24 8.61
C ASN A 67 1.37 -13.76 9.45
N TYR A 68 1.62 -13.45 10.71
CA TYR A 68 0.60 -12.97 11.65
C TYR A 68 0.36 -11.47 11.50
N ILE A 69 1.38 -10.71 11.06
CA ILE A 69 1.28 -9.28 10.80
C ILE A 69 0.54 -8.99 9.49
N VAL A 70 0.71 -9.85 8.47
CA VAL A 70 0.04 -9.69 7.16
C VAL A 70 -1.48 -9.65 7.30
N GLY A 71 -2.06 -10.43 8.23
CA GLY A 71 -3.50 -10.47 8.49
C GLY A 71 -4.07 -9.25 9.21
N ALA A 72 -3.24 -8.40 9.81
CA ALA A 72 -3.71 -7.24 10.57
C ALA A 72 -4.38 -6.19 9.68
N ASP A 73 -5.24 -5.35 10.27
CA ASP A 73 -5.86 -4.22 9.61
C ASP A 73 -4.83 -3.16 9.23
N LYS A 74 -5.15 -2.37 8.22
CA LYS A 74 -4.32 -1.29 7.71
C LYS A 74 -5.09 0.01 7.68
N THR A 75 -4.37 1.11 7.92
CA THR A 75 -4.90 2.46 7.72
C THR A 75 -4.08 3.17 6.65
N TYR A 76 -4.79 3.83 5.76
CA TYR A 76 -4.21 4.58 4.65
C TYR A 76 -4.73 6.01 4.65
N GLU A 77 -3.89 6.92 4.19
CA GLU A 77 -4.29 8.22 3.68
C GLU A 77 -4.05 8.22 2.17
N ALA A 78 -5.05 8.65 1.42
CA ALA A 78 -5.04 8.59 -0.03
C ALA A 78 -5.66 9.86 -0.62
N THR A 79 -5.21 10.24 -1.83
CA THR A 79 -5.92 11.22 -2.64
C THR A 79 -6.56 10.49 -3.81
N ILE A 80 -7.88 10.58 -3.90
CA ILE A 80 -8.71 10.04 -4.97
C ILE A 80 -9.05 11.17 -5.92
N ARG A 81 -8.68 11.02 -7.17
CA ARG A 81 -9.10 11.93 -8.24
C ARG A 81 -10.34 11.39 -8.92
N LEU A 82 -11.43 12.14 -8.83
CA LEU A 82 -12.68 11.91 -9.55
C LEU A 82 -12.70 12.71 -10.85
N GLY A 83 -13.38 12.23 -11.87
CA GLY A 83 -13.45 12.82 -13.21
C GLY A 83 -12.52 12.20 -14.24
N GLN A 84 -11.61 11.31 -13.80
CA GLN A 84 -10.65 10.62 -14.65
C GLN A 84 -10.53 9.14 -14.28
N ARG A 85 -10.21 8.30 -15.27
CA ARG A 85 -9.90 6.88 -15.11
C ARG A 85 -8.51 6.61 -15.67
N THR A 86 -7.80 5.63 -15.12
CA THR A 86 -6.49 5.20 -15.64
C THR A 86 -6.45 3.68 -15.79
N THR A 87 -5.52 3.19 -16.60
CA THR A 87 -5.35 1.75 -16.88
C THR A 87 -4.96 0.94 -15.64
N THR A 88 -4.35 1.57 -14.62
CA THR A 88 -3.87 0.90 -13.40
C THR A 88 -4.66 1.29 -12.14
N ASP A 89 -5.69 2.13 -12.28
CA ASP A 89 -6.46 2.76 -11.19
C ASP A 89 -5.59 3.61 -10.26
N ASP A 90 -4.42 4.06 -10.73
CA ASP A 90 -3.51 4.99 -10.05
C ASP A 90 -2.79 5.91 -11.04
N ALA A 91 -1.98 6.84 -10.54
CA ALA A 91 -1.27 7.84 -11.33
C ALA A 91 -0.13 7.29 -12.22
N ASP A 92 0.25 6.02 -12.06
CA ASP A 92 1.27 5.37 -12.89
C ASP A 92 0.67 4.85 -14.21
N GLY A 93 -0.68 4.82 -14.34
CA GLY A 93 -1.42 4.35 -15.51
C GLY A 93 -1.71 5.46 -16.51
N GLU A 94 -1.95 5.06 -17.76
CA GLU A 94 -2.42 5.97 -18.82
C GLU A 94 -3.87 6.38 -18.55
N VAL A 95 -4.19 7.67 -18.77
CA VAL A 95 -5.56 8.17 -18.65
C VAL A 95 -6.42 7.56 -19.76
N LEU A 96 -7.53 6.97 -19.36
CA LEU A 96 -8.50 6.40 -20.28
C LEU A 96 -9.48 7.48 -20.76
N PRO A 97 -9.71 7.61 -22.08
CA PRO A 97 -10.70 8.54 -22.60
C PRO A 97 -12.10 8.12 -22.17
N TRP A 98 -13.01 9.08 -22.07
CA TRP A 98 -14.44 8.82 -21.97
C TRP A 98 -15.02 8.52 -23.35
N GLY A 99 -16.15 7.82 -23.40
CA GLY A 99 -16.76 7.35 -24.65
C GLY A 99 -16.96 8.47 -25.66
N SER A 100 -16.46 8.27 -26.86
CA SER A 100 -16.69 9.13 -28.02
C SER A 100 -17.95 8.75 -28.80
N GLY A 101 -18.93 8.16 -28.16
CA GLY A 101 -20.22 7.83 -28.77
C GLY A 101 -20.23 6.73 -29.85
N THR A 102 -19.12 6.02 -30.02
CA THR A 102 -19.06 4.84 -30.91
C THR A 102 -18.59 3.64 -30.12
N SER A 103 -19.52 2.76 -29.78
CA SER A 103 -19.20 1.45 -29.24
C SER A 103 -18.52 0.62 -30.34
N GLN A 104 -17.20 0.59 -30.36
CA GLN A 104 -16.46 -0.46 -31.02
C GLN A 104 -16.01 -1.47 -29.95
N ARG A 105 -16.81 -2.50 -29.76
CA ARG A 105 -16.29 -3.75 -29.21
C ARG A 105 -15.33 -4.33 -30.25
N PRO A 106 -14.11 -4.72 -29.90
CA PRO A 106 -13.26 -5.47 -30.81
C PRO A 106 -13.56 -6.98 -30.72
N ASP A 107 -14.81 -7.39 -30.96
CA ASP A 107 -15.16 -8.79 -31.14
C ASP A 107 -16.54 -8.91 -31.81
N ASP A 108 -16.63 -8.58 -33.09
CA ASP A 108 -17.64 -9.15 -33.98
C ASP A 108 -17.04 -9.27 -35.40
N ALA A 109 -16.19 -10.24 -35.55
CA ALA A 109 -15.92 -10.83 -36.86
C ALA A 109 -16.53 -12.23 -36.86
N VAL A 110 -17.36 -12.47 -37.88
CA VAL A 110 -17.99 -13.71 -38.37
C VAL A 110 -19.38 -14.01 -37.76
N ASP A 111 -20.45 -13.98 -38.47
CA ASP A 111 -20.79 -14.76 -39.65
C ASP A 111 -22.15 -14.32 -40.24
N ASP A 112 -22.17 -14.00 -41.51
CA ASP A 112 -23.38 -13.97 -42.34
C ASP A 112 -24.01 -15.36 -42.42
N LEU A 113 -25.30 -15.48 -42.12
CA LEU A 113 -26.27 -16.23 -42.96
C LEU A 113 -27.67 -16.25 -42.34
N ALA A 114 -28.54 -15.47 -43.05
CA ALA A 114 -29.94 -15.74 -43.38
C ALA A 114 -30.89 -16.44 -42.36
N THR A 115 -31.96 -15.82 -41.94
CA THR A 115 -33.29 -15.93 -42.57
C THR A 115 -34.36 -15.23 -41.70
N ALA A 116 -35.28 -14.59 -42.43
CA ALA A 116 -36.41 -13.85 -41.91
C ALA A 116 -37.42 -14.73 -41.15
N SER A 117 -38.02 -14.18 -40.08
CA SER A 117 -39.46 -14.31 -39.85
C SER A 117 -39.96 -13.27 -38.82
N VAL A 118 -41.07 -12.69 -39.19
CA VAL A 118 -41.92 -11.66 -38.58
C VAL A 118 -42.48 -12.13 -37.25
N GLY A 119 -42.47 -11.23 -36.23
CA GLY A 119 -43.24 -11.41 -35.00
C GLY A 119 -43.18 -10.13 -34.16
N GLU A 120 -44.23 -9.28 -34.31
CA GLU A 120 -44.46 -8.11 -33.44
C GLU A 120 -44.72 -8.55 -32.01
N SER A 121 -43.90 -8.05 -31.07
CA SER A 121 -44.30 -7.84 -29.68
C SER A 121 -43.51 -6.64 -29.14
N SER A 122 -44.24 -5.63 -28.77
CA SER A 122 -43.76 -4.39 -28.13
C SER A 122 -43.19 -4.72 -26.77
N GLU A 123 -41.87 -4.86 -26.70
CA GLU A 123 -41.10 -4.77 -25.46
C GLU A 123 -40.51 -3.37 -25.38
N VAL A 124 -40.76 -2.72 -24.25
CA VAL A 124 -40.17 -1.43 -23.88
C VAL A 124 -38.72 -1.72 -23.62
N ASP A 125 -37.85 -1.41 -24.59
CA ASP A 125 -36.41 -1.53 -24.47
C ASP A 125 -35.91 -0.60 -23.37
N ASP A 126 -35.46 -1.18 -22.29
CA ASP A 126 -34.64 -0.50 -21.26
C ASP A 126 -33.23 -0.31 -21.83
N GLU A 127 -33.07 0.64 -22.74
CA GLU A 127 -31.83 1.01 -23.41
C GLU A 127 -30.82 1.74 -22.50
N SER A 128 -31.04 1.79 -21.16
CA SER A 128 -30.24 2.63 -20.28
C SER A 128 -29.00 1.96 -19.64
N ALA A 129 -28.77 0.65 -19.92
CA ALA A 129 -27.77 -0.11 -19.14
C ALA A 129 -26.33 -0.12 -19.69
N ASP A 130 -26.06 0.30 -20.93
CA ASP A 130 -24.73 0.13 -21.57
C ASP A 130 -24.10 1.43 -22.15
N HIS A 131 -24.67 2.61 -21.82
CA HIS A 131 -24.09 3.87 -22.32
C HIS A 131 -22.89 4.30 -21.48
N GLU A 132 -21.69 4.23 -22.06
CA GLU A 132 -20.50 4.82 -21.44
C GLU A 132 -20.59 6.35 -21.49
N PRO A 133 -20.49 7.05 -20.33
CA PRO A 133 -20.71 8.49 -20.30
C PRO A 133 -19.66 9.24 -21.14
N THR A 134 -20.08 10.31 -21.77
CA THR A 134 -19.19 11.24 -22.49
C THR A 134 -18.44 12.15 -21.51
N GLN A 135 -17.35 12.80 -21.98
CA GLN A 135 -16.59 13.74 -21.17
C GLN A 135 -17.47 14.91 -20.66
N ASP A 136 -18.42 15.39 -21.46
CA ASP A 136 -19.32 16.49 -21.08
C ASP A 136 -20.29 16.05 -19.97
N GLU A 137 -20.84 14.84 -20.06
CA GLU A 137 -21.71 14.30 -19.02
C GLU A 137 -20.96 14.11 -17.69
N VAL A 138 -19.73 13.61 -17.76
CA VAL A 138 -18.86 13.50 -16.58
C VAL A 138 -18.58 14.88 -15.97
N THR A 139 -18.33 15.87 -16.80
CA THR A 139 -18.08 17.27 -16.35
C THR A 139 -19.31 17.84 -15.64
N VAL A 140 -20.50 17.61 -16.20
CA VAL A 140 -21.77 18.05 -15.57
C VAL A 140 -21.99 17.32 -14.24
N ARG A 141 -21.83 16.00 -14.20
CA ARG A 141 -21.98 15.22 -12.97
C ARG A 141 -20.96 15.65 -11.91
N LEU A 142 -19.70 15.86 -12.30
CA LEU A 142 -18.63 16.29 -11.41
C LEU A 142 -18.93 17.64 -10.77
N SER A 143 -19.44 18.61 -11.57
CA SER A 143 -19.80 19.95 -11.08
C SER A 143 -21.00 19.94 -10.11
N ALA A 144 -21.83 18.90 -10.16
CA ALA A 144 -22.97 18.72 -9.28
C ALA A 144 -22.64 17.91 -8.01
N LEU A 145 -21.43 17.31 -7.92
CA LEU A 145 -21.02 16.58 -6.72
C LEU A 145 -20.83 17.52 -5.55
N THR A 146 -21.45 17.16 -4.43
CA THR A 146 -21.21 17.81 -3.14
C THR A 146 -20.53 16.82 -2.19
N ARG A 147 -19.86 17.35 -1.18
CA ARG A 147 -19.23 16.55 -0.13
C ARG A 147 -20.25 15.59 0.51
N GLU A 148 -21.45 16.08 0.81
CA GLU A 148 -22.52 15.29 1.43
C GLU A 148 -22.98 14.13 0.54
N THR A 149 -22.99 14.33 -0.80
CA THR A 149 -23.32 13.25 -1.74
C THR A 149 -22.26 12.18 -1.71
N VAL A 150 -20.98 12.56 -1.73
CA VAL A 150 -19.86 11.58 -1.67
C VAL A 150 -19.86 10.84 -0.33
N GLU A 151 -20.03 11.57 0.81
CA GLU A 151 -20.09 10.94 2.14
C GLU A 151 -21.26 9.96 2.26
N ARG A 152 -22.41 10.28 1.69
CA ARG A 152 -23.57 9.37 1.65
C ARG A 152 -23.26 8.13 0.81
N THR A 153 -22.72 8.28 -0.37
CA THR A 153 -22.32 7.15 -1.23
C THR A 153 -21.31 6.24 -0.52
N ILE A 154 -20.31 6.83 0.16
CA ILE A 154 -19.36 6.08 0.96
C ILE A 154 -20.08 5.29 2.07
N ALA A 155 -21.00 5.92 2.80
CA ALA A 155 -21.69 5.29 3.91
C ALA A 155 -22.60 4.14 3.44
N GLU A 156 -23.24 4.28 2.30
CA GLU A 156 -24.20 3.30 1.76
C GLU A 156 -23.49 2.09 1.09
N HIS A 157 -22.37 2.30 0.39
CA HIS A 157 -21.78 1.27 -0.47
C HIS A 157 -20.39 0.78 -0.05
N PHE A 158 -19.66 1.53 0.81
CA PHE A 158 -18.25 1.24 1.06
C PHE A 158 -17.92 0.96 2.53
N LEU A 159 -18.85 1.09 3.47
CA LEU A 159 -18.62 0.75 4.87
C LEU A 159 -19.06 -0.67 5.22
N GLY A 160 -18.36 -1.29 6.17
CA GLY A 160 -18.63 -2.64 6.62
C GLY A 160 -18.05 -3.71 5.69
N ARG A 161 -18.74 -4.85 5.60
CA ARG A 161 -18.33 -5.97 4.76
C ARG A 161 -18.87 -5.79 3.35
N ILE A 162 -17.97 -5.70 2.39
CA ILE A 162 -18.29 -5.54 0.96
C ILE A 162 -17.53 -6.56 0.11
N GLU A 163 -17.98 -6.78 -1.10
CA GLU A 163 -17.28 -7.56 -2.12
C GLU A 163 -16.49 -6.63 -3.02
N GLN A 164 -15.19 -6.88 -3.18
CA GLN A 164 -14.31 -6.06 -4.01
C GLN A 164 -13.65 -6.91 -5.10
N VAL A 165 -13.72 -6.44 -6.35
CA VAL A 165 -12.92 -6.97 -7.45
C VAL A 165 -11.55 -6.29 -7.43
N PRO A 166 -10.46 -7.04 -7.17
CA PRO A 166 -9.12 -6.47 -7.16
C PRO A 166 -8.71 -5.88 -8.51
N ASN A 167 -7.69 -5.02 -8.51
CA ASN A 167 -7.10 -4.50 -9.74
C ASN A 167 -6.39 -5.62 -10.52
N THR A 168 -6.44 -5.58 -11.85
CA THR A 168 -5.72 -6.50 -12.75
C THR A 168 -4.21 -6.43 -12.51
N PHE A 169 -3.67 -5.23 -12.26
CA PHE A 169 -2.27 -5.01 -11.88
C PHE A 169 -2.04 -5.30 -10.39
N SER A 170 -2.27 -6.55 -9.95
CA SER A 170 -2.11 -6.99 -8.57
C SER A 170 -1.14 -8.17 -8.44
N ALA A 171 -0.67 -8.42 -7.21
CA ALA A 171 0.20 -9.54 -6.90
C ALA A 171 -0.54 -10.89 -6.76
N ILE A 172 -1.84 -10.93 -7.06
CA ILE A 172 -2.67 -12.14 -7.01
C ILE A 172 -2.13 -13.16 -8.00
N LYS A 173 -2.06 -14.42 -7.57
CA LYS A 173 -1.64 -15.52 -8.44
C LYS A 173 -2.85 -16.20 -9.05
N ILE A 174 -2.87 -16.27 -10.39
CA ILE A 174 -3.83 -17.00 -11.19
C ILE A 174 -3.05 -18.15 -11.85
N HIS A 175 -3.42 -19.39 -11.58
CA HIS A 175 -2.72 -20.58 -12.08
C HIS A 175 -1.19 -20.55 -11.89
N GLY A 176 -0.72 -19.94 -10.80
CA GLY A 176 0.70 -19.85 -10.46
C GLY A 176 1.44 -18.62 -11.01
N GLN A 177 0.88 -17.88 -11.96
CA GLN A 177 1.39 -16.61 -12.49
C GLN A 177 0.74 -15.43 -11.78
N ARG A 178 1.44 -14.31 -11.63
CA ARG A 178 0.87 -13.12 -11.03
C ARG A 178 -0.05 -12.41 -12.03
N ALA A 179 -1.18 -11.88 -11.57
CA ALA A 179 -2.12 -11.13 -12.40
C ALA A 179 -1.43 -9.95 -13.12
N TYR A 180 -0.53 -9.27 -12.44
CA TYR A 180 0.34 -8.24 -12.98
C TYR A 180 1.19 -8.69 -14.19
N ASP A 181 1.77 -9.89 -14.14
CA ASP A 181 2.59 -10.42 -15.24
C ASP A 181 1.70 -10.72 -16.45
N LEU A 182 0.52 -11.31 -16.22
CA LEU A 182 -0.47 -11.61 -17.26
C LEU A 182 -1.02 -10.32 -17.91
N ALA A 183 -1.34 -9.30 -17.11
CA ALA A 183 -1.83 -8.03 -17.62
C ALA A 183 -0.78 -7.32 -18.51
N ARG A 184 0.51 -7.40 -18.16
CA ARG A 184 1.59 -6.88 -19.01
C ARG A 184 1.77 -7.64 -20.32
N GLU A 185 1.45 -8.92 -20.34
CA GLU A 185 1.44 -9.73 -21.55
C GLU A 185 0.20 -9.49 -22.44
N GLY A 186 -0.67 -8.53 -22.06
CA GLY A 186 -1.91 -8.21 -22.77
C GLY A 186 -2.99 -9.30 -22.67
N LYS A 187 -2.86 -10.21 -21.70
CA LYS A 187 -3.87 -11.25 -21.46
C LYS A 187 -5.03 -10.69 -20.65
N ASP A 188 -6.24 -11.03 -21.03
CA ASP A 188 -7.44 -10.70 -20.25
C ASP A 188 -7.42 -11.46 -18.92
N VAL A 189 -7.47 -10.69 -17.82
CA VAL A 189 -7.36 -11.21 -16.45
C VAL A 189 -8.69 -10.96 -15.74
N LYS A 190 -9.55 -11.98 -15.68
CA LYS A 190 -10.77 -11.92 -14.87
C LYS A 190 -10.44 -12.29 -13.42
N LEU A 191 -10.65 -11.34 -12.52
CA LEU A 191 -10.49 -11.53 -11.08
C LEU A 191 -11.86 -11.65 -10.43
N GLU A 192 -12.01 -12.64 -9.55
CA GLU A 192 -13.22 -12.82 -8.75
C GLU A 192 -13.29 -11.79 -7.62
N ALA A 193 -14.50 -11.35 -7.31
CA ALA A 193 -14.76 -10.53 -6.14
C ALA A 193 -14.36 -11.25 -4.85
N ARG A 194 -13.88 -10.50 -3.87
CA ARG A 194 -13.44 -11.03 -2.58
C ARG A 194 -14.03 -10.22 -1.45
N PRO A 195 -14.45 -10.89 -0.37
CA PRO A 195 -14.95 -10.19 0.80
C PRO A 195 -13.83 -9.43 1.49
N ILE A 196 -14.06 -8.15 1.74
CA ILE A 196 -13.22 -7.27 2.53
C ILE A 196 -14.09 -6.53 3.55
N THR A 197 -13.45 -5.91 4.53
CA THR A 197 -14.15 -5.07 5.50
C THR A 197 -13.51 -3.69 5.55
N ILE A 198 -14.32 -2.65 5.37
CA ILE A 198 -13.91 -1.27 5.56
C ILE A 198 -14.46 -0.81 6.91
N HIS A 199 -13.54 -0.56 7.84
CA HIS A 199 -13.88 -0.15 9.22
C HIS A 199 -14.14 1.35 9.32
N ASP A 200 -13.42 2.13 8.51
CA ASP A 200 -13.55 3.60 8.43
C ASP A 200 -13.20 4.05 7.02
N PHE A 201 -13.96 5.03 6.51
CA PHE A 201 -13.69 5.71 5.26
C PHE A 201 -14.16 7.17 5.41
N THR A 202 -13.24 8.03 5.79
CA THR A 202 -13.50 9.42 6.15
C THR A 202 -12.85 10.37 5.15
N ILE A 203 -13.60 11.37 4.68
CA ILE A 203 -13.07 12.47 3.85
C ILE A 203 -12.38 13.48 4.77
N LEU A 204 -11.07 13.64 4.59
CA LEU A 204 -10.24 14.61 5.32
C LEU A 204 -10.31 15.98 4.66
N ASP A 205 -10.22 16.01 3.33
CA ASP A 205 -10.26 17.23 2.53
C ASP A 205 -11.04 17.00 1.24
N TYR A 206 -11.68 18.06 0.75
CA TYR A 206 -12.54 18.07 -0.43
C TYR A 206 -12.22 19.31 -1.23
N ASP A 207 -11.38 19.17 -2.26
CA ASP A 207 -11.04 20.25 -3.16
C ASP A 207 -12.21 20.50 -4.13
N VAL A 208 -12.84 21.66 -4.03
CA VAL A 208 -13.90 22.03 -4.95
C VAL A 208 -13.32 22.10 -6.38
N PRO A 209 -14.01 21.49 -7.38
CA PRO A 209 -13.55 21.56 -8.75
C PRO A 209 -13.22 22.99 -9.16
N SER A 210 -12.00 23.22 -9.58
CA SER A 210 -11.65 24.52 -10.16
C SER A 210 -12.57 24.76 -11.37
N PRO A 211 -13.32 25.86 -11.42
CA PRO A 211 -14.13 26.14 -12.58
C PRO A 211 -13.21 26.18 -13.79
N VAL A 212 -13.58 25.42 -14.82
CA VAL A 212 -12.92 25.52 -16.12
C VAL A 212 -12.94 26.99 -16.49
N SER A 213 -11.77 27.62 -16.52
CA SER A 213 -11.66 28.99 -17.03
C SER A 213 -12.13 28.94 -18.49
N SER A 214 -13.41 29.22 -18.69
CA SER A 214 -13.98 29.39 -20.01
C SER A 214 -13.22 30.57 -20.64
N VAL A 215 -12.23 30.26 -21.46
CA VAL A 215 -11.67 31.22 -22.39
C VAL A 215 -12.78 31.55 -23.38
N LEU A 216 -13.61 32.51 -23.02
CA LEU A 216 -14.42 33.20 -23.99
C LEU A 216 -13.42 33.80 -24.98
N PRO A 217 -13.64 33.67 -26.31
CA PRO A 217 -12.80 34.34 -27.29
C PRO A 217 -12.86 35.85 -27.02
N GLN A 218 -11.71 36.40 -26.70
CA GLN A 218 -11.59 37.87 -26.60
C GLN A 218 -11.86 38.43 -27.97
N ASN A 219 -13.05 38.99 -28.17
CA ASN A 219 -13.28 39.97 -29.22
C ASN A 219 -12.71 41.29 -28.77
N ASP A 220 -11.90 41.84 -29.65
CA ASP A 220 -11.11 43.03 -29.51
C ASP A 220 -11.88 44.29 -29.07
N ALA A 221 -11.17 45.05 -28.22
CA ALA A 221 -11.16 46.50 -28.11
C ALA A 221 -12.41 47.23 -27.65
N VAL A 222 -12.37 47.70 -26.41
CA VAL A 222 -12.61 49.13 -26.08
C VAL A 222 -11.80 49.48 -24.83
N THR A 223 -10.90 50.44 -24.96
CA THR A 223 -10.17 51.17 -23.90
C THR A 223 -11.02 52.35 -23.37
N PRO A 224 -10.51 53.17 -22.44
CA PRO A 224 -10.66 53.02 -20.98
C PRO A 224 -11.38 54.27 -20.38
N ASN A 225 -11.75 54.25 -19.16
CA ASN A 225 -11.53 55.32 -18.17
C ASN A 225 -12.51 55.25 -16.98
N ASP A 226 -11.92 55.56 -15.88
CA ASP A 226 -12.43 56.23 -14.68
C ASP A 226 -13.05 55.45 -13.53
N LEU A 227 -12.22 55.36 -12.51
CA LEU A 227 -12.41 55.83 -11.12
C LEU A 227 -13.65 55.34 -10.35
N THR A 228 -13.48 54.60 -9.26
CA THR A 228 -13.39 55.21 -7.94
C THR A 228 -13.19 54.15 -6.83
N VAL A 229 -12.25 54.48 -6.00
CA VAL A 229 -11.95 53.91 -4.68
C VAL A 229 -13.16 54.04 -3.74
N LEU A 230 -13.47 52.99 -2.99
CA LEU A 230 -13.99 53.15 -1.63
C LEU A 230 -13.72 51.85 -0.82
N ASN A 231 -12.73 51.92 0.02
CA ASN A 231 -12.65 51.24 1.32
C ASN A 231 -13.49 52.11 2.30
N PRO A 232 -13.97 51.72 3.45
CA PRO A 232 -13.33 50.92 4.49
C PRO A 232 -14.23 50.28 5.56
N SER A 233 -13.58 49.59 6.50
CA SER A 233 -13.74 49.65 7.96
C SER A 233 -14.63 48.62 8.67
N VAL A 234 -14.01 47.75 9.42
CA VAL A 234 -13.74 47.79 10.87
C VAL A 234 -14.83 47.24 11.79
N LEU A 235 -14.52 46.10 12.46
CA LEU A 235 -14.65 45.75 13.89
C LEU A 235 -16.00 45.30 14.47
N PRO A 236 -15.98 44.71 15.67
CA PRO A 236 -15.04 43.81 16.37
C PRO A 236 -15.75 42.59 17.06
N PRO A 237 -15.13 41.88 18.04
CA PRO A 237 -15.36 40.50 18.43
C PRO A 237 -16.35 40.37 19.60
N GLY A 238 -16.89 39.15 19.78
CA GLY A 238 -17.74 38.78 20.92
C GLY A 238 -17.46 37.39 21.40
N GLU A 239 -17.00 37.30 22.61
CA GLU A 239 -16.75 36.13 23.45
C GLU A 239 -18.02 35.31 23.74
N GLY A 240 -17.82 34.05 24.05
CA GLY A 240 -18.89 33.26 24.68
C GLY A 240 -18.61 31.78 24.76
N ALA A 241 -18.07 31.40 25.89
CA ALA A 241 -17.73 30.07 26.37
C ALA A 241 -18.96 29.14 26.56
N VAL A 242 -18.65 27.87 26.82
CA VAL A 242 -19.18 26.94 27.82
C VAL A 242 -19.75 25.62 27.35
N THR A 243 -19.05 24.61 27.85
CA THR A 243 -19.36 23.30 28.45
C THR A 243 -19.80 22.10 27.61
N SER A 244 -18.92 21.13 27.70
CA SER A 244 -18.99 19.72 28.12
C SER A 244 -20.34 19.00 28.06
N ASN A 245 -20.30 17.80 27.46
CA ASN A 245 -20.84 16.63 28.16
C ASN A 245 -20.29 15.30 27.59
N ASN A 246 -19.90 14.46 28.54
CA ASN A 246 -19.56 13.06 28.44
C ASN A 246 -20.70 12.20 27.89
N ALA A 247 -20.37 11.25 27.04
CA ALA A 247 -21.16 10.02 26.94
C ALA A 247 -20.25 8.84 26.61
N THR A 248 -20.06 8.01 27.60
CA THR A 248 -19.53 6.65 27.57
C THR A 248 -20.47 5.75 26.77
N VAL A 249 -19.98 5.00 25.81
CA VAL A 249 -20.70 3.84 25.28
C VAL A 249 -19.78 2.66 25.08
N SER A 250 -20.27 1.56 25.61
CA SER A 250 -19.71 0.26 25.82
C SER A 250 -19.47 -0.53 24.53
N ASN A 251 -18.46 -1.40 24.58
CA ASN A 251 -18.10 -2.45 23.64
C ASN A 251 -19.19 -3.51 23.46
N PRO A 252 -19.35 -4.13 22.31
CA PRO A 252 -19.73 -5.53 22.25
C PRO A 252 -18.80 -6.40 21.36
N SER A 253 -18.31 -7.42 21.99
CA SER A 253 -18.17 -8.85 21.63
C SER A 253 -17.85 -9.27 20.19
N VAL A 254 -16.71 -9.94 20.13
CA VAL A 254 -16.14 -10.78 19.08
C VAL A 254 -16.96 -12.06 18.85
N MET A 255 -17.08 -12.50 17.58
CA MET A 255 -17.28 -13.90 17.19
C MET A 255 -16.31 -14.34 16.08
N PRO A 256 -15.86 -15.62 16.10
CA PRO A 256 -14.73 -16.08 15.30
C PRO A 256 -15.16 -16.79 14.01
N GLY A 257 -14.31 -16.73 12.99
CA GLY A 257 -14.50 -17.55 11.79
C GLY A 257 -13.30 -17.55 10.84
N GLY A 258 -12.67 -18.71 10.72
CA GLY A 258 -12.09 -19.23 9.50
C GLY A 258 -10.77 -18.60 9.01
N ILE A 259 -9.65 -19.22 9.38
CA ILE A 259 -8.31 -18.93 8.83
C ILE A 259 -8.20 -19.58 7.46
N VAL A 260 -8.14 -18.74 6.41
CA VAL A 260 -7.62 -19.17 5.11
C VAL A 260 -6.12 -18.89 5.12
N ALA A 261 -5.32 -19.92 5.01
CA ALA A 261 -3.87 -19.85 4.96
C ALA A 261 -3.43 -19.13 3.69
N LEU A 262 -3.05 -17.86 3.82
CA LEU A 262 -2.27 -17.14 2.79
C LEU A 262 -0.81 -17.54 2.96
N ASN A 263 -0.28 -18.27 1.98
CA ASN A 263 1.10 -18.69 1.93
C ASN A 263 2.03 -17.46 2.01
N ALA A 264 2.79 -17.39 3.08
CA ALA A 264 3.91 -16.47 3.18
C ALA A 264 4.94 -16.82 2.13
N VAL A 265 5.27 -15.86 1.29
CA VAL A 265 6.34 -15.99 0.31
C VAL A 265 7.67 -15.95 1.06
N THR A 266 8.17 -17.12 1.42
CA THR A 266 9.59 -17.28 1.73
C THR A 266 10.34 -17.18 0.41
N ALA A 267 11.10 -16.11 0.25
CA ALA A 267 11.95 -15.91 -0.92
C ALA A 267 13.10 -16.94 -0.91
N SER A 268 12.88 -18.04 -1.61
CA SER A 268 13.92 -18.91 -2.13
C SER A 268 13.57 -19.19 -3.59
N ASP A 269 13.82 -18.22 -4.43
CA ASP A 269 14.10 -18.49 -5.85
C ASP A 269 14.83 -17.29 -6.46
N SER A 270 16.08 -17.53 -6.82
CA SER A 270 16.88 -16.68 -7.67
C SER A 270 16.47 -16.97 -9.11
N SER A 271 15.40 -16.35 -9.60
CA SER A 271 15.16 -16.26 -11.03
C SER A 271 15.46 -14.84 -11.49
N VAL A 272 16.50 -14.75 -12.26
CA VAL A 272 16.96 -13.62 -13.04
C VAL A 272 15.79 -13.11 -13.88
N LEU A 273 15.41 -11.84 -13.73
CA LEU A 273 14.45 -11.17 -14.57
C LEU A 273 15.01 -11.00 -15.97
N PRO A 274 14.27 -11.33 -17.04
CA PRO A 274 14.68 -10.99 -18.40
C PRO A 274 14.62 -9.46 -18.60
N PRO A 275 15.42 -8.91 -19.53
CA PRO A 275 15.52 -7.47 -19.78
C PRO A 275 14.20 -6.92 -20.37
N ARG A 276 13.87 -5.71 -19.97
CA ARG A 276 12.80 -4.91 -20.57
C ARG A 276 13.16 -4.60 -22.01
N GLU A 277 12.42 -5.09 -22.98
CA GLU A 277 12.33 -4.51 -24.33
C GLU A 277 11.33 -3.36 -24.28
N GLY A 278 11.76 -2.19 -24.73
CA GLY A 278 10.95 -0.98 -24.82
C GLY A 278 11.67 0.26 -24.28
N ALA A 279 12.96 0.43 -24.61
CA ALA A 279 13.64 1.71 -24.43
C ALA A 279 13.36 2.59 -25.64
N VAL A 280 12.54 3.62 -25.44
CA VAL A 280 12.47 4.76 -26.36
C VAL A 280 13.78 5.54 -26.19
N THR A 281 14.61 5.53 -27.21
CA THR A 281 15.79 6.37 -27.31
C THR A 281 15.33 7.81 -27.57
N SER A 282 15.43 8.68 -26.60
CA SER A 282 15.36 10.12 -26.81
C SER A 282 16.73 10.75 -26.53
N ASN A 283 17.47 10.99 -27.59
CA ASN A 283 18.46 12.05 -27.63
C ASN A 283 17.68 13.34 -27.94
N ASP A 284 17.53 14.18 -26.94
CA ASP A 284 17.70 15.64 -27.01
C ASP A 284 17.35 16.21 -25.62
N VAL A 285 18.41 16.60 -24.91
CA VAL A 285 18.29 17.40 -23.70
C VAL A 285 18.32 18.86 -24.14
N THR A 286 17.15 19.49 -24.21
CA THR A 286 17.03 20.94 -24.08
C THR A 286 16.24 21.23 -22.82
N GLU A 287 16.85 22.00 -21.92
CA GLU A 287 16.23 22.57 -20.73
C GLU A 287 14.97 23.34 -21.10
N GLY A 288 13.84 22.86 -20.65
CA GLY A 288 12.53 23.46 -20.78
C GLY A 288 11.48 22.43 -20.46
N GLY A 289 11.04 22.35 -19.19
CA GLY A 289 10.00 21.45 -18.75
C GLY A 289 8.72 21.60 -19.59
N ILE A 290 8.53 20.74 -20.58
CA ILE A 290 7.30 20.62 -21.33
C ILE A 290 6.51 19.49 -20.71
N THR A 291 5.58 19.84 -19.83
CA THR A 291 4.47 18.96 -19.45
C THR A 291 3.62 18.70 -20.69
N PRO A 292 3.22 17.46 -21.01
CA PRO A 292 2.37 17.19 -22.17
C PRO A 292 1.08 18.03 -22.11
N PRO A 293 0.64 18.62 -23.19
CA PRO A 293 -0.45 19.62 -23.18
C PRO A 293 -1.85 19.05 -22.89
N ALA A 294 -2.03 17.74 -22.83
CA ALA A 294 -3.34 17.11 -22.67
C ALA A 294 -3.83 16.96 -21.21
N GLU A 295 -2.95 17.01 -20.20
CA GLU A 295 -3.34 16.75 -18.80
C GLU A 295 -3.87 17.97 -18.04
N ARG A 296 -3.69 19.19 -18.57
CA ARG A 296 -3.94 20.43 -17.81
C ARG A 296 -5.38 20.93 -17.82
N ASN A 297 -6.29 20.31 -18.57
CA ASN A 297 -7.62 20.92 -18.80
C ASN A 297 -8.82 20.00 -18.56
N THR A 298 -8.64 18.79 -18.04
CA THR A 298 -9.79 17.94 -17.74
C THR A 298 -10.30 18.28 -16.34
N PRO A 299 -11.57 18.66 -16.18
CA PRO A 299 -12.16 18.91 -14.87
C PRO A 299 -12.01 17.68 -13.98
N HIS A 300 -11.57 17.89 -12.77
CA HIS A 300 -11.44 16.83 -11.78
C HIS A 300 -11.68 17.37 -10.37
N LEU A 301 -11.98 16.48 -9.45
CA LEU A 301 -12.16 16.76 -8.04
C LEU A 301 -11.23 15.84 -7.26
N ASP A 302 -10.35 16.39 -6.44
CA ASP A 302 -9.46 15.63 -5.58
C ASP A 302 -10.05 15.51 -4.17
N LEU A 303 -10.13 14.26 -3.68
CA LEU A 303 -10.57 13.93 -2.33
C LEU A 303 -9.39 13.39 -1.54
N THR A 304 -9.01 14.04 -0.44
CA THR A 304 -8.11 13.42 0.52
C THR A 304 -8.91 12.63 1.54
N VAL A 305 -8.61 11.34 1.65
CA VAL A 305 -9.39 10.40 2.47
C VAL A 305 -8.50 9.61 3.41
N ARG A 306 -9.08 9.16 4.55
CA ARG A 306 -8.52 8.13 5.41
C ARG A 306 -9.37 6.88 5.30
N VAL A 307 -8.71 5.73 5.11
CA VAL A 307 -9.38 4.44 5.03
C VAL A 307 -8.73 3.47 6.01
N THR A 308 -9.52 2.88 6.90
CA THR A 308 -9.10 1.75 7.75
C THR A 308 -9.83 0.50 7.29
N CYS A 309 -9.09 -0.56 6.95
CA CYS A 309 -9.65 -1.72 6.31
C CYS A 309 -8.93 -3.02 6.69
N SER A 310 -9.61 -4.14 6.46
CA SER A 310 -9.06 -5.48 6.62
C SER A 310 -7.93 -5.77 5.65
N SER A 311 -7.16 -6.79 5.95
CA SER A 311 -6.13 -7.30 5.03
C SER A 311 -6.75 -7.75 3.69
N GLY A 312 -6.03 -7.49 2.60
CA GLY A 312 -6.45 -7.88 1.25
C GLY A 312 -7.25 -6.81 0.51
N THR A 313 -7.55 -5.67 1.15
CA THR A 313 -8.21 -4.53 0.50
C THR A 313 -7.26 -3.80 -0.45
N TYR A 314 -7.74 -3.47 -1.65
CA TYR A 314 -7.06 -2.68 -2.66
C TYR A 314 -7.63 -1.27 -2.68
N ILE A 315 -6.85 -0.29 -2.19
CA ILE A 315 -7.31 1.11 -2.12
C ILE A 315 -7.48 1.71 -3.53
N ARG A 316 -6.70 1.26 -4.51
CA ARG A 316 -6.89 1.62 -5.93
C ARG A 316 -8.27 1.19 -6.43
N ALA A 317 -8.69 -0.03 -6.10
CA ALA A 317 -10.01 -0.50 -6.47
C ALA A 317 -11.14 0.27 -5.76
N LEU A 318 -10.93 0.73 -4.50
CA LEU A 318 -11.91 1.60 -3.83
C LEU A 318 -12.07 2.93 -4.56
N ALA A 319 -10.98 3.55 -5.03
CA ALA A 319 -11.03 4.80 -5.80
C ALA A 319 -11.78 4.62 -7.12
N ARG A 320 -11.46 3.54 -7.87
CA ARG A 320 -12.17 3.15 -9.09
C ARG A 320 -13.67 2.94 -8.83
N ASP A 321 -13.99 2.13 -7.82
CA ASP A 321 -15.36 1.74 -7.52
C ASP A 321 -16.19 2.92 -7.00
N LEU A 322 -15.60 3.82 -6.19
CA LEU A 322 -16.25 5.06 -5.77
C LEU A 322 -16.55 5.97 -6.98
N GLY A 323 -15.57 6.15 -7.87
CA GLY A 323 -15.77 6.94 -9.09
C GLY A 323 -16.82 6.35 -10.01
N ARG A 324 -16.91 5.01 -10.09
CA ARG A 324 -17.95 4.30 -10.84
C ARG A 324 -19.33 4.52 -10.23
N GLU A 325 -19.46 4.39 -8.90
CA GLU A 325 -20.74 4.59 -8.20
C GLU A 325 -21.27 6.02 -8.34
N LEU A 326 -20.35 6.99 -8.35
CA LEU A 326 -20.68 8.41 -8.60
C LEU A 326 -20.90 8.73 -10.08
N GLY A 327 -20.62 7.80 -11.00
CA GLY A 327 -20.76 7.97 -12.44
C GLY A 327 -19.75 8.95 -13.07
N VAL A 328 -18.60 9.18 -12.42
CA VAL A 328 -17.58 10.15 -12.86
C VAL A 328 -16.19 9.51 -13.04
N GLY A 329 -16.04 8.22 -12.70
CA GLY A 329 -14.75 7.55 -12.67
C GLY A 329 -13.83 8.06 -11.58
N GLY A 330 -12.78 7.28 -11.27
CA GLY A 330 -11.86 7.65 -10.21
C GLY A 330 -10.59 6.80 -10.23
N HIS A 331 -9.49 7.38 -9.76
CA HIS A 331 -8.21 6.70 -9.56
C HIS A 331 -7.43 7.33 -8.41
N LEU A 332 -6.38 6.68 -7.94
CA LEU A 332 -5.50 7.23 -6.91
C LEU A 332 -4.40 8.11 -7.52
N THR A 333 -4.22 9.31 -6.96
CA THR A 333 -3.04 10.16 -7.26
C THR A 333 -2.00 10.08 -6.16
N ARG A 334 -2.39 9.70 -4.92
CA ARG A 334 -1.50 9.53 -3.78
C ARG A 334 -2.00 8.39 -2.89
N LEU A 335 -1.06 7.62 -2.36
CA LEU A 335 -1.36 6.57 -1.39
C LEU A 335 -0.25 6.50 -0.33
N ARG A 336 -0.62 6.60 0.95
CA ARG A 336 0.27 6.44 2.09
C ARG A 336 -0.33 5.49 3.10
N ARG A 337 0.35 4.39 3.40
CA ARG A 337 -0.04 3.50 4.50
C ARG A 337 0.50 4.05 5.81
N THR A 338 -0.38 4.55 6.67
CA THR A 338 0.00 5.15 7.95
C THR A 338 0.12 4.11 9.05
N ARG A 339 -0.59 2.96 8.97
CA ARG A 339 -0.60 1.94 10.01
C ARG A 339 -0.77 0.53 9.45
N VAL A 340 -0.14 -0.45 10.10
CA VAL A 340 -0.33 -1.90 9.93
C VAL A 340 -0.46 -2.53 11.31
N GLY A 341 -1.66 -2.97 11.70
CA GLY A 341 -1.93 -3.42 13.07
C GLY A 341 -1.51 -2.35 14.10
N SER A 342 -0.58 -2.69 14.97
CA SER A 342 -0.01 -1.78 15.97
C SER A 342 1.24 -1.01 15.51
N PHE A 343 1.69 -1.21 14.26
CA PHE A 343 2.86 -0.52 13.72
C PHE A 343 2.42 0.77 13.00
N ASP A 344 2.87 1.92 13.51
CA ASP A 344 2.47 3.26 13.07
C ASP A 344 3.62 4.03 12.45
N ALA A 345 3.31 4.87 11.44
CA ALA A 345 4.31 5.69 10.75
C ALA A 345 4.92 6.79 11.63
N GLY A 346 4.23 7.22 12.68
CA GLY A 346 4.69 8.22 13.64
C GLY A 346 5.52 7.65 14.80
N ALA A 347 5.76 6.33 14.84
CA ALA A 347 6.53 5.73 15.91
C ALA A 347 8.02 6.18 15.87
N PRO A 348 8.66 6.40 17.04
CA PRO A 348 10.01 6.97 17.11
C PRO A 348 11.12 6.08 16.54
N ASN A 349 10.84 4.80 16.39
CA ASN A 349 11.75 3.80 15.84
C ASN A 349 11.56 3.54 14.33
N VAL A 350 10.72 4.31 13.66
CA VAL A 350 10.56 4.22 12.20
C VAL A 350 11.87 4.66 11.53
N VAL A 351 12.30 3.88 10.56
CA VAL A 351 13.44 4.20 9.70
C VAL A 351 12.91 4.82 8.43
N THR A 352 13.26 6.08 8.17
CA THR A 352 12.95 6.74 6.90
C THR A 352 13.87 6.24 5.79
N ALA A 353 13.41 6.42 4.56
CA ALA A 353 14.17 6.09 3.36
C ALA A 353 13.82 7.05 2.23
N HIS A 354 14.74 7.23 1.30
CA HIS A 354 14.50 7.99 0.07
C HIS A 354 14.81 7.16 -1.17
N THR A 355 14.38 7.64 -2.32
CA THR A 355 14.62 7.02 -3.61
C THR A 355 15.81 7.67 -4.29
N GLU A 356 16.77 6.86 -4.72
CA GLU A 356 17.93 7.28 -5.50
C GLU A 356 17.94 6.54 -6.85
N ASN A 357 18.04 7.27 -7.94
CA ASN A 357 18.21 6.70 -9.27
C ASN A 357 19.68 6.35 -9.49
N ARG A 358 19.98 5.06 -9.69
CA ARG A 358 21.32 4.59 -9.98
C ARG A 358 21.41 4.04 -11.40
N THR A 359 22.36 4.57 -12.13
CA THR A 359 22.69 4.14 -13.49
C THR A 359 23.85 3.14 -13.44
N PHE A 360 23.70 2.04 -14.15
CA PHE A 360 24.75 1.02 -14.29
C PHE A 360 24.70 0.43 -15.70
N THR A 361 25.86 -0.03 -16.17
CA THR A 361 25.97 -0.72 -17.46
C THR A 361 25.75 -2.22 -17.23
N ASN A 362 24.81 -2.82 -17.97
CA ASN A 362 24.57 -4.27 -17.92
C ASN A 362 25.68 -5.02 -18.64
N ARG A 363 25.61 -6.37 -18.66
CA ARG A 363 26.62 -7.21 -19.31
C ARG A 363 26.68 -7.05 -20.84
N ASP A 364 25.59 -6.54 -21.42
CA ASP A 364 25.41 -6.34 -22.85
C ASP A 364 25.86 -4.93 -23.30
N GLY A 365 26.38 -4.13 -22.35
CA GLY A 365 26.87 -2.76 -22.60
C GLY A 365 25.79 -1.68 -22.55
N GLU A 366 24.53 -2.02 -22.22
CA GLU A 366 23.44 -1.07 -22.14
C GLU A 366 23.44 -0.33 -20.79
N THR A 367 23.20 0.95 -20.83
CA THR A 367 23.05 1.79 -19.63
C THR A 367 21.62 1.74 -19.13
N ILE A 368 21.45 1.19 -17.93
CA ILE A 368 20.14 1.04 -17.28
C ILE A 368 20.09 1.90 -16.02
N THR A 369 19.08 2.76 -15.92
CA THR A 369 18.79 3.51 -14.68
C THR A 369 17.67 2.82 -13.91
N ARG A 370 17.92 2.56 -12.62
CA ARG A 370 16.92 1.97 -11.70
C ARG A 370 16.83 2.75 -10.41
N ALA A 371 15.60 2.96 -9.96
CA ALA A 371 15.32 3.48 -8.64
C ALA A 371 15.75 2.46 -7.57
N LYS A 372 16.39 2.93 -6.52
CA LYS A 372 16.77 2.15 -5.33
C LYS A 372 16.31 2.84 -4.06
N ALA A 373 15.88 2.05 -3.09
CA ALA A 373 15.63 2.54 -1.75
C ALA A 373 16.95 2.70 -0.99
N ILE A 374 17.16 3.86 -0.41
CA ILE A 374 18.28 4.18 0.47
C ILE A 374 17.71 4.47 1.86
N LEU A 375 18.17 3.74 2.87
CA LEU A 375 17.76 3.95 4.25
C LEU A 375 18.48 5.19 4.82
N ASP A 376 17.72 6.10 5.44
CA ASP A 376 18.24 7.32 6.09
C ASP A 376 18.75 6.95 7.48
N ILE A 377 19.90 6.32 7.52
CA ILE A 377 20.58 5.95 8.76
C ILE A 377 21.67 6.98 8.97
N PRO A 378 21.71 7.68 10.13
CA PRO A 378 22.78 8.62 10.41
C PRO A 378 24.14 7.93 10.26
N GLU A 379 24.99 8.48 9.42
CA GLU A 379 26.39 8.11 9.46
C GLU A 379 26.91 8.66 10.78
N THR A 380 27.39 7.80 11.66
CA THR A 380 28.08 8.21 12.87
C THR A 380 29.38 8.86 12.43
N THR A 381 29.34 10.17 12.21
CA THR A 381 30.52 10.99 11.93
C THR A 381 31.30 11.18 13.22
N VAL A 382 32.18 10.25 13.52
CA VAL A 382 33.40 10.55 14.25
C VAL A 382 34.52 10.45 13.22
N PRO A 383 35.00 11.56 12.68
CA PRO A 383 36.19 11.53 11.83
C PRO A 383 37.38 11.32 12.78
N ASP A 384 37.78 10.06 12.95
CA ASP A 384 39.11 9.77 13.50
C ASP A 384 40.12 10.10 12.37
N LYS A 385 40.75 11.28 12.52
CA LYS A 385 41.72 11.83 11.55
C LYS A 385 42.99 11.00 11.42
N ASP A 386 43.20 9.97 12.23
CA ASP A 386 44.49 9.27 12.37
C ASP A 386 44.45 7.79 11.96
N LYS A 387 43.33 7.27 11.40
CA LYS A 387 43.31 5.90 10.88
C LYS A 387 43.17 5.86 9.36
N PRO A 388 44.09 5.11 8.66
CA PRO A 388 43.94 4.90 7.23
C PRO A 388 42.63 4.11 6.99
N SER A 389 41.75 4.70 6.18
CA SER A 389 40.46 4.19 5.78
C SER A 389 40.55 2.83 5.13
N LEU A 390 40.31 1.78 5.89
CA LEU A 390 39.83 0.51 5.36
C LEU A 390 38.31 0.55 5.49
N ASN A 391 37.60 0.40 4.37
CA ASN A 391 36.14 0.50 4.16
C ASN A 391 35.23 -0.41 5.03
N THR A 392 35.69 -0.89 6.16
CA THR A 392 34.97 -1.82 7.06
C THR A 392 34.19 -1.13 8.15
N ASP A 393 34.58 0.09 8.58
CA ASP A 393 34.01 0.75 9.76
C ASP A 393 32.62 1.37 9.47
N GLY A 394 32.41 1.94 8.29
CA GLY A 394 31.12 2.54 7.92
C GLY A 394 29.96 1.52 7.79
N HIS A 395 30.24 0.26 7.51
CA HIS A 395 29.21 -0.79 7.48
C HIS A 395 28.80 -1.28 8.86
N ALA A 396 29.73 -1.32 9.82
CA ALA A 396 29.45 -1.69 11.20
C ALA A 396 28.55 -0.62 11.87
N ASP A 397 28.83 0.66 11.63
CA ASP A 397 28.06 1.77 12.16
C ASP A 397 26.64 1.80 11.63
N ARG A 398 26.43 1.62 10.32
CA ARG A 398 25.10 1.56 9.71
C ARG A 398 24.27 0.39 10.24
N ARG A 399 24.90 -0.79 10.40
CA ARG A 399 24.24 -1.94 10.97
C ARG A 399 23.79 -1.68 12.42
N THR A 400 24.67 -1.12 13.24
CA THR A 400 24.39 -0.79 14.64
C THR A 400 23.27 0.24 14.75
N ALA A 401 23.31 1.31 13.95
CA ALA A 401 22.26 2.32 13.90
C ALA A 401 20.91 1.74 13.46
N LEU A 402 20.89 0.78 12.53
CA LEU A 402 19.67 0.11 12.11
C LEU A 402 19.15 -0.82 13.22
N LEU A 403 20.01 -1.55 13.89
CA LEU A 403 19.65 -2.44 15.00
C LEU A 403 19.11 -1.67 16.22
N SER A 404 19.55 -0.45 16.47
CA SER A 404 19.00 0.40 17.55
C SER A 404 17.53 0.82 17.32
N ARG A 405 17.03 0.72 16.09
CA ARG A 405 15.62 0.96 15.74
C ARG A 405 14.77 -0.32 15.73
N MET A 406 15.40 -1.46 15.99
CA MET A 406 14.75 -2.75 15.95
C MET A 406 13.74 -2.90 17.10
N ILE A 407 12.61 -3.51 16.76
CA ILE A 407 11.68 -4.08 17.74
C ILE A 407 12.10 -5.55 17.91
N ASP A 408 12.44 -5.94 19.13
CA ASP A 408 12.79 -7.31 19.46
C ASP A 408 11.61 -8.28 19.26
N MET A 409 11.89 -9.57 19.26
CA MET A 409 10.87 -10.57 18.94
C MET A 409 9.75 -10.67 20.00
N PRO A 410 10.00 -10.66 21.31
CA PRO A 410 8.95 -10.64 22.34
C PRO A 410 8.06 -9.40 22.21
N HIS A 411 8.62 -8.23 22.05
CA HIS A 411 7.86 -6.98 21.88
C HIS A 411 7.05 -7.02 20.58
N ALA A 412 7.65 -7.43 19.47
CA ALA A 412 6.94 -7.60 18.18
C ALA A 412 5.76 -8.59 18.31
N ALA A 413 5.92 -9.67 19.05
CA ALA A 413 4.84 -10.62 19.31
C ALA A 413 3.71 -9.98 20.12
N ARG A 414 4.02 -9.22 21.16
CA ARG A 414 3.03 -8.47 21.99
C ARG A 414 2.25 -7.43 21.19
N LEU A 415 2.87 -6.84 20.17
CA LEU A 415 2.21 -5.91 19.24
C LEU A 415 1.33 -6.61 18.19
N THR A 416 1.45 -7.93 18.04
CA THR A 416 0.88 -8.65 16.90
C THR A 416 -0.23 -9.61 17.29
N MET A 417 -0.10 -10.29 18.44
CA MET A 417 -0.96 -11.39 18.80
C MET A 417 -1.11 -11.54 20.32
N PRO A 418 -2.09 -12.33 20.80
CA PRO A 418 -2.18 -12.72 22.20
C PRO A 418 -0.89 -13.37 22.68
N CYS A 419 -0.49 -13.07 23.91
CA CYS A 419 0.73 -13.56 24.52
C CYS A 419 0.43 -14.32 25.80
N LEU A 420 1.23 -15.36 26.05
CA LEU A 420 1.24 -16.15 27.25
C LEU A 420 2.65 -16.12 27.84
N ASP A 421 2.77 -15.64 29.06
CA ASP A 421 4.02 -15.71 29.80
C ASP A 421 4.17 -17.14 30.36
N ILE A 422 5.29 -17.79 30.04
CA ILE A 422 5.62 -19.16 30.40
C ILE A 422 6.94 -19.23 31.16
N THR A 423 7.19 -20.37 31.83
CA THR A 423 8.46 -20.62 32.48
C THR A 423 9.56 -21.01 31.49
N ALA A 424 10.82 -20.88 31.90
CA ALA A 424 11.97 -21.33 31.10
C ALA A 424 11.93 -22.85 30.82
N ALA A 425 11.37 -23.66 31.75
CA ALA A 425 11.19 -25.09 31.55
C ALA A 425 10.16 -25.37 30.44
N GLU A 426 9.02 -24.69 30.44
CA GLU A 426 8.00 -24.82 29.39
C GLU A 426 8.52 -24.34 28.04
N ALA A 427 9.32 -23.26 28.03
CA ALA A 427 9.97 -22.80 26.81
C ALA A 427 10.88 -23.87 26.19
N GLN A 428 11.59 -24.61 27.04
CA GLN A 428 12.42 -25.74 26.60
C GLN A 428 11.59 -26.91 26.07
N GLU A 429 10.47 -27.24 26.73
CA GLU A 429 9.54 -28.28 26.25
C GLU A 429 8.98 -27.91 24.87
N LEU A 430 8.55 -26.67 24.67
CA LEU A 430 8.08 -26.20 23.38
C LEU A 430 9.16 -26.27 22.29
N ARG A 431 10.43 -25.98 22.61
CA ARG A 431 11.56 -26.13 21.69
C ARG A 431 11.85 -27.57 21.28
N PHE A 432 11.56 -28.52 22.15
CA PHE A 432 11.59 -29.95 21.82
C PHE A 432 10.34 -30.43 21.06
N GLY A 433 9.39 -29.55 20.75
CA GLY A 433 8.13 -29.92 20.09
C GLY A 433 7.09 -30.51 21.00
N ARG A 434 7.30 -30.46 22.32
CA ARG A 434 6.40 -31.03 23.33
C ARG A 434 5.28 -30.05 23.67
N ARG A 435 4.22 -30.58 24.31
CA ARG A 435 3.06 -29.81 24.74
C ARG A 435 3.31 -29.22 26.13
N ILE A 436 2.58 -28.10 26.39
CA ILE A 436 2.53 -27.47 27.71
C ILE A 436 1.09 -27.43 28.23
N GLU A 437 0.92 -27.37 29.56
CA GLU A 437 -0.39 -27.41 30.25
C GLU A 437 -1.08 -26.04 30.26
N HIS A 438 -1.23 -25.45 29.10
CA HIS A 438 -1.94 -24.19 28.91
C HIS A 438 -2.96 -24.32 27.80
N LYS A 439 -4.16 -23.77 28.00
CA LYS A 439 -5.21 -23.73 27.00
C LYS A 439 -5.17 -22.39 26.25
N VAL A 440 -5.07 -22.46 24.94
CA VAL A 440 -5.24 -21.28 24.07
C VAL A 440 -6.39 -21.55 23.08
N THR A 441 -7.05 -20.48 22.65
CA THR A 441 -8.18 -20.53 21.69
C THR A 441 -7.76 -20.13 20.28
N GLU A 442 -6.67 -19.38 20.17
CA GLU A 442 -6.12 -18.86 18.94
C GLU A 442 -4.58 -18.90 18.98
N PRO A 443 -3.89 -18.71 17.86
CA PRO A 443 -2.43 -18.66 17.84
C PRO A 443 -1.92 -17.62 18.85
N THR A 444 -1.09 -18.07 19.80
CA THR A 444 -0.63 -17.29 20.95
C THR A 444 0.88 -17.36 21.05
N ALA A 445 1.54 -16.22 21.29
CA ALA A 445 2.98 -16.18 21.52
C ALA A 445 3.32 -16.63 22.93
N ALA A 446 4.16 -17.64 23.07
CA ALA A 446 4.65 -18.15 24.35
C ALA A 446 6.02 -17.51 24.65
N ILE A 447 6.09 -16.66 25.71
CA ILE A 447 7.21 -15.81 26.03
C ILE A 447 7.74 -16.19 27.43
N ALA A 448 9.04 -16.40 27.55
CA ALA A 448 9.73 -16.66 28.82
C ALA A 448 10.68 -15.51 29.13
N GLY A 449 10.23 -14.52 29.92
CA GLY A 449 10.99 -13.27 30.13
C GLY A 449 11.14 -12.48 28.83
N ASP A 450 12.38 -12.29 28.38
CA ASP A 450 12.72 -11.59 27.14
C ASP A 450 12.95 -12.55 25.96
N ASP A 451 12.43 -13.76 26.04
CA ASP A 451 12.66 -14.81 25.05
C ASP A 451 11.33 -15.35 24.47
N LEU A 452 11.08 -15.08 23.20
CA LEU A 452 9.96 -15.67 22.46
C LEU A 452 10.29 -17.13 22.11
N ALA A 453 9.72 -18.07 22.84
CA ALA A 453 10.01 -19.49 22.67
C ALA A 453 9.29 -20.11 21.48
N ALA A 454 8.00 -19.82 21.34
CA ALA A 454 7.16 -20.39 20.29
C ALA A 454 5.91 -19.56 20.03
N ILE A 455 5.27 -19.81 18.88
CA ILE A 455 3.84 -19.54 18.71
C ILE A 455 3.16 -20.88 18.93
N ILE A 456 2.18 -20.90 19.82
CA ILE A 456 1.45 -22.08 20.21
C ILE A 456 0.02 -22.05 19.70
N GLU A 457 -0.52 -23.23 19.48
CA GLU A 457 -1.92 -23.46 19.13
C GLU A 457 -2.54 -24.53 20.00
N ARG A 458 -3.85 -24.60 20.00
CA ARG A 458 -4.60 -25.59 20.78
C ARG A 458 -4.20 -27.02 20.36
N ALA A 459 -3.83 -27.87 21.31
CA ALA A 459 -3.60 -29.29 21.11
C ALA A 459 -4.82 -30.12 21.52
N ASN A 460 -5.41 -29.81 22.69
CA ASN A 460 -6.63 -30.44 23.22
C ASN A 460 -7.38 -29.46 24.15
N SER A 461 -8.22 -29.96 25.04
CA SER A 461 -9.00 -29.16 26.00
C SER A 461 -8.15 -28.44 27.07
N HIS A 462 -6.94 -28.94 27.36
CA HIS A 462 -6.09 -28.46 28.46
C HIS A 462 -4.68 -28.04 28.01
N GLN A 463 -4.22 -28.54 26.86
CA GLN A 463 -2.85 -28.39 26.41
C GLN A 463 -2.74 -27.60 25.10
N SER A 464 -1.60 -26.98 24.95
CA SER A 464 -1.16 -26.35 23.71
C SER A 464 0.11 -27.02 23.17
N LYS A 465 0.32 -26.93 21.86
CA LYS A 465 1.50 -27.43 21.14
C LYS A 465 2.15 -26.31 20.35
N PRO A 466 3.46 -26.35 20.06
CA PRO A 466 4.10 -25.36 19.22
C PRO A 466 3.66 -25.51 17.76
N ALA A 467 3.26 -24.41 17.13
CA ALA A 467 3.08 -24.26 15.68
C ALA A 467 4.35 -23.73 15.03
N VAL A 468 5.02 -22.78 15.70
CA VAL A 468 6.30 -22.21 15.26
C VAL A 468 7.23 -22.14 16.46
N VAL A 469 8.44 -22.65 16.33
CA VAL A 469 9.46 -22.63 17.38
C VAL A 469 10.58 -21.65 17.04
N PHE A 470 11.05 -20.91 18.04
CA PHE A 470 12.19 -20.01 17.94
C PHE A 470 13.37 -20.53 18.74
N PRO A 471 14.63 -20.36 18.26
CA PRO A 471 15.81 -20.74 19.03
C PRO A 471 15.91 -19.89 20.30
N ALA A 472 16.53 -20.42 21.34
CA ALA A 472 16.83 -19.63 22.54
C ALA A 472 17.75 -18.46 22.20
N VAL A 473 17.49 -17.31 22.80
CA VAL A 473 18.44 -16.21 22.75
C VAL A 473 19.69 -16.65 23.52
N SER A 474 20.84 -16.75 22.84
CA SER A 474 22.08 -17.10 23.53
C SER A 474 22.44 -15.94 24.51
N ALA A 475 22.73 -16.27 25.76
CA ALA A 475 23.06 -15.32 26.81
C ALA A 475 24.32 -14.42 26.50
N ALA A 476 24.92 -14.57 25.32
CA ALA A 476 26.10 -13.82 24.89
C ALA A 476 25.81 -12.43 24.29
N SER A 477 24.54 -12.02 24.15
CA SER A 477 24.17 -10.72 23.57
C SER A 477 23.57 -9.72 24.58
N ALA A 478 23.57 -10.05 25.88
CA ALA A 478 23.02 -9.17 26.92
C ALA A 478 24.09 -8.45 27.75
N GLY A 479 25.35 -8.43 27.29
CA GLY A 479 26.44 -7.81 28.01
C GLY A 479 27.61 -7.44 27.15
N GLU A 480 27.55 -6.32 26.45
CA GLU A 480 28.69 -5.43 26.16
C GLU A 480 28.14 -4.08 25.64
#